data_c3ef49401154c963a50bb2c39b119d96
#
_entry.id   c3ef49401154c963a50bb2c39b119d96
#
_cell.length_a   1.000
_cell.length_b   1.000
_cell.length_c   1.000
_cell.angle_alpha   90.00
_cell.angle_beta   90.00
_cell.angle_gamma   90.00
#
_symmetry.space_group_name_H-M   'P 1'
#
loop_
_entity.id
_entity.type
_entity.pdbx_description
1 polymer ?
#
loop_
_entity_poly.entity_id
_entity_poly.type
_entity_poly.pdbx_seq_one_letter_code
_entity_poly.pdbx_strand_id
1 'polypeptide(L)'
;MRVLTIAAHPDDETLGAGGTMAGLAADGHEVWVCILTDGVTARHGHVELQQECARRAADVLGVAEVVFCGLPDQRLDSLALLDVITPIEKCIDQLQPQVVLTHFMEDANQDHRAVFRATVVATRPSAGSSVRKVLCYETASSTEWAPPFPGTVFAPNVFVDIGSTLPTKLDAMREYENTHSGEMHAFPHPRSYEALEAYAKRHGAASGLLAAEPFMLVRQVSARGEHGDGLCL
;
A
#
# COMPACT_ATOMS: atom_id res chain seq x y z
N MET A 1 -6.94 16.32 1.28
CA MET A 1 -5.53 16.11 0.85
C MET A 1 -5.47 15.10 -0.29
N ARG A 2 -4.27 14.93 -0.93
CA ARG A 2 -4.04 13.93 -1.96
C ARG A 2 -3.09 12.87 -1.43
N VAL A 3 -3.45 11.61 -1.62
CA VAL A 3 -2.72 10.45 -1.11
C VAL A 3 -2.39 9.51 -2.25
N LEU A 4 -1.15 9.03 -2.32
CA LEU A 4 -0.69 8.05 -3.29
C LEU A 4 -0.27 6.78 -2.57
N THR A 5 -0.94 5.67 -2.85
CA THR A 5 -0.53 4.34 -2.42
C THR A 5 0.25 3.67 -3.55
N ILE A 6 1.47 3.22 -3.28
CA ILE A 6 2.35 2.58 -4.25
C ILE A 6 2.45 1.09 -3.88
N ALA A 7 2.04 0.24 -4.80
CA ALA A 7 2.04 -1.21 -4.66
C ALA A 7 2.95 -1.88 -5.71
N ALA A 8 3.54 -2.99 -5.35
CA ALA A 8 4.29 -3.81 -6.30
C ALA A 8 3.35 -4.59 -7.21
N HIS A 9 2.34 -5.26 -6.64
CA HIS A 9 1.39 -6.11 -7.33
C HIS A 9 -0.05 -5.67 -7.07
N PRO A 10 -0.99 -5.98 -7.96
CA PRO A 10 -2.42 -5.79 -7.69
C PRO A 10 -2.86 -6.67 -6.51
N ASP A 11 -3.36 -6.11 -5.46
CA ASP A 11 -3.82 -6.58 -4.15
C ASP A 11 -3.03 -6.01 -2.96
N ASP A 12 -1.74 -5.75 -3.10
CA ASP A 12 -0.86 -5.27 -2.04
C ASP A 12 -1.38 -3.99 -1.38
N GLU A 13 -1.91 -3.04 -2.18
CA GLU A 13 -2.48 -1.78 -1.71
C GLU A 13 -3.70 -2.00 -0.81
N THR A 14 -4.53 -2.98 -1.18
CA THR A 14 -5.73 -3.35 -0.43
C THR A 14 -5.36 -4.12 0.84
N LEU A 15 -4.42 -5.07 0.75
CA LEU A 15 -3.88 -5.81 1.90
C LEU A 15 -3.25 -4.88 2.93
N GLY A 16 -2.44 -3.93 2.47
CA GLY A 16 -1.64 -3.07 3.35
C GLY A 16 -2.38 -1.84 3.88
N ALA A 17 -3.22 -1.21 3.07
CA ALA A 17 -3.80 0.10 3.36
C ALA A 17 -5.28 0.26 2.95
N GLY A 18 -6.00 -0.83 2.65
CA GLY A 18 -7.36 -0.77 2.13
C GLY A 18 -8.35 -0.04 3.04
N GLY A 19 -8.31 -0.32 4.35
CA GLY A 19 -9.17 0.35 5.32
C GLY A 19 -8.86 1.85 5.46
N THR A 20 -7.57 2.19 5.44
CA THR A 20 -7.09 3.59 5.44
C THR A 20 -7.52 4.33 4.18
N MET A 21 -7.34 3.72 2.99
CA MET A 21 -7.78 4.32 1.73
C MET A 21 -9.28 4.58 1.70
N ALA A 22 -10.09 3.61 2.14
CA ALA A 22 -11.54 3.76 2.24
C ALA A 22 -11.95 4.89 3.19
N GLY A 23 -11.31 5.00 4.35
CA GLY A 23 -11.56 6.08 5.30
C GLY A 23 -11.22 7.45 4.71
N LEU A 24 -10.04 7.57 4.09
CA LEU A 24 -9.61 8.80 3.46
C LEU A 24 -10.54 9.23 2.31
N ALA A 25 -10.98 8.28 1.47
CA ALA A 25 -11.93 8.56 0.39
C ALA A 25 -13.30 9.01 0.95
N ALA A 26 -13.80 8.35 2.01
CA ALA A 26 -15.05 8.74 2.68
C ALA A 26 -14.97 10.15 3.30
N ASP A 27 -13.79 10.56 3.77
CA ASP A 27 -13.52 11.90 4.29
C ASP A 27 -13.31 12.96 3.18
N GLY A 28 -13.49 12.59 1.91
CA GLY A 28 -13.38 13.48 0.76
C GLY A 28 -11.94 13.79 0.32
N HIS A 29 -10.99 12.94 0.69
CA HIS A 29 -9.61 13.03 0.20
C HIS A 29 -9.47 12.33 -1.15
N GLU A 30 -8.58 12.83 -1.99
CA GLU A 30 -8.27 12.23 -3.28
C GLU A 30 -7.20 11.15 -3.10
N VAL A 31 -7.59 9.90 -3.31
CA VAL A 31 -6.72 8.73 -3.15
C VAL A 31 -6.43 8.12 -4.52
N TRP A 32 -5.16 7.96 -4.84
CA TRP A 32 -4.68 7.25 -6.02
C TRP A 32 -3.89 6.01 -5.63
N VAL A 33 -3.90 5.02 -6.52
CA VAL A 33 -3.08 3.81 -6.43
C VAL A 33 -2.17 3.72 -7.65
N CYS A 34 -0.89 3.46 -7.42
CA CYS A 34 0.11 3.18 -8.46
C CYS A 34 0.60 1.75 -8.28
N ILE A 35 0.25 0.86 -9.22
CA ILE A 35 0.66 -0.55 -9.23
C ILE A 35 1.79 -0.71 -10.25
N LEU A 36 2.96 -1.14 -9.80
CA LEU A 36 4.16 -1.12 -10.64
C LEU A 36 4.25 -2.29 -11.58
N THR A 37 3.92 -3.51 -11.14
CA THR A 37 4.02 -4.71 -11.98
C THR A 37 2.67 -5.17 -12.51
N ASP A 38 2.70 -6.10 -13.46
CA ASP A 38 1.50 -6.79 -13.93
C ASP A 38 0.98 -7.85 -12.94
N GLY A 39 1.79 -8.22 -11.95
CA GLY A 39 1.43 -9.00 -10.76
C GLY A 39 1.23 -10.49 -10.94
N VAL A 40 1.25 -11.02 -12.17
CA VAL A 40 0.85 -12.42 -12.44
C VAL A 40 1.70 -13.15 -13.48
N THR A 41 2.51 -12.44 -14.26
CA THR A 41 3.22 -13.05 -15.40
C THR A 41 4.30 -14.03 -14.97
N ALA A 42 4.86 -13.90 -13.76
CA ALA A 42 5.83 -14.85 -13.23
C ALA A 42 5.23 -16.24 -12.99
N ARG A 43 3.89 -16.35 -12.83
CA ARG A 43 3.18 -17.61 -12.51
C ARG A 43 2.06 -17.96 -13.48
N HIS A 44 2.13 -17.43 -14.72
CA HIS A 44 1.16 -17.71 -15.79
C HIS A 44 -0.28 -17.24 -15.52
N GLY A 45 -0.46 -16.16 -14.76
CA GLY A 45 -1.75 -15.53 -14.54
C GLY A 45 -2.22 -14.68 -15.73
N HIS A 46 -3.44 -14.14 -15.60
CA HIS A 46 -4.08 -13.28 -16.61
C HIS A 46 -4.02 -11.82 -16.18
N VAL A 47 -3.17 -11.02 -16.83
CA VAL A 47 -2.94 -9.60 -16.50
C VAL A 47 -4.22 -8.79 -16.51
N GLU A 48 -5.04 -8.94 -17.57
CA GLU A 48 -6.29 -8.19 -17.73
C GLU A 48 -7.27 -8.49 -16.59
N LEU A 49 -7.38 -9.75 -16.19
CA LEU A 49 -8.25 -10.16 -15.09
C LEU A 49 -7.78 -9.58 -13.75
N GLN A 50 -6.47 -9.63 -13.50
CA GLN A 50 -5.90 -9.07 -12.27
C GLN A 50 -6.08 -7.55 -12.19
N GLN A 51 -5.86 -6.84 -13.30
CA GLN A 51 -6.11 -5.41 -13.38
C GLN A 51 -7.59 -5.07 -13.19
N GLU A 52 -8.50 -5.90 -13.73
CA GLU A 52 -9.94 -5.71 -13.55
C GLU A 52 -10.34 -5.89 -12.08
N CYS A 53 -9.78 -6.90 -11.38
CA CYS A 53 -10.01 -7.07 -9.94
C CYS A 53 -9.49 -5.88 -9.14
N ALA A 54 -8.30 -5.36 -9.48
CA ALA A 54 -7.76 -4.17 -8.83
C ALA A 54 -8.64 -2.93 -9.03
N ARG A 55 -9.21 -2.73 -10.24
CA ARG A 55 -10.15 -1.63 -10.48
C ARG A 55 -11.42 -1.78 -9.65
N ARG A 56 -12.03 -2.99 -9.63
CA ARG A 56 -13.22 -3.23 -8.80
C ARG A 56 -12.94 -3.05 -7.30
N ALA A 57 -11.81 -3.54 -6.81
CA ALA A 57 -11.39 -3.30 -5.43
C ALA A 57 -11.23 -1.79 -5.15
N ALA A 58 -10.61 -1.06 -6.07
CA ALA A 58 -10.48 0.40 -5.99
C ALA A 58 -11.84 1.13 -5.95
N ASP A 59 -12.80 0.69 -6.78
CA ASP A 59 -14.16 1.23 -6.77
C ASP A 59 -14.84 1.01 -5.41
N VAL A 60 -14.70 -0.19 -4.81
CA VAL A 60 -15.22 -0.50 -3.45
C VAL A 60 -14.59 0.40 -2.40
N LEU A 61 -13.29 0.71 -2.51
CA LEU A 61 -12.55 1.56 -1.57
C LEU A 61 -12.79 3.06 -1.79
N GLY A 62 -13.42 3.46 -2.91
CA GLY A 62 -13.58 4.87 -3.28
C GLY A 62 -12.30 5.53 -3.78
N VAL A 63 -11.35 4.77 -4.30
CA VAL A 63 -10.11 5.26 -4.91
C VAL A 63 -10.43 6.00 -6.21
N ALA A 64 -9.85 7.17 -6.40
CA ALA A 64 -10.14 8.04 -7.56
C ALA A 64 -9.47 7.57 -8.86
N GLU A 65 -8.28 6.97 -8.77
CA GLU A 65 -7.52 6.55 -9.95
C GLU A 65 -6.60 5.36 -9.62
N VAL A 66 -6.50 4.39 -10.54
CA VAL A 66 -5.53 3.30 -10.48
C VAL A 66 -4.64 3.35 -11.71
N VAL A 67 -3.35 3.58 -11.49
CA VAL A 67 -2.32 3.63 -12.53
C VAL A 67 -1.57 2.30 -12.56
N PHE A 68 -1.61 1.60 -13.70
CA PHE A 68 -0.84 0.38 -13.94
C PHE A 68 0.43 0.71 -14.74
N CYS A 69 1.60 0.36 -14.22
CA CYS A 69 2.88 0.68 -14.85
C CYS A 69 3.42 -0.43 -15.77
N GLY A 70 2.91 -1.67 -15.63
CA GLY A 70 3.21 -2.79 -16.53
C GLY A 70 4.67 -3.27 -16.48
N LEU A 71 5.37 -3.09 -15.36
CA LEU A 71 6.70 -3.65 -15.16
C LEU A 71 6.59 -5.17 -14.94
N PRO A 72 7.67 -5.93 -15.21
CA PRO A 72 7.64 -7.39 -15.09
C PRO A 72 7.51 -7.83 -13.63
N ASP A 73 6.58 -8.76 -13.38
CA ASP A 73 6.29 -9.36 -12.07
C ASP A 73 7.47 -10.19 -11.56
N GLN A 74 7.77 -10.09 -10.25
CA GLN A 74 8.85 -10.79 -9.53
C GLN A 74 10.23 -10.58 -10.16
N ARG A 75 10.46 -9.42 -10.80
CA ARG A 75 11.69 -9.10 -11.52
C ARG A 75 12.15 -7.66 -11.37
N LEU A 76 11.59 -6.90 -10.45
CA LEU A 76 12.02 -5.49 -10.26
C LEU A 76 13.48 -5.38 -9.81
N ASP A 77 14.02 -6.41 -9.16
CA ASP A 77 15.44 -6.50 -8.78
C ASP A 77 16.38 -6.69 -9.98
N SER A 78 15.86 -7.11 -11.13
CA SER A 78 16.63 -7.26 -12.39
C SER A 78 16.64 -6.01 -13.27
N LEU A 79 15.84 -5.01 -12.91
CA LEU A 79 15.75 -3.73 -13.62
C LEU A 79 16.75 -2.72 -13.04
N ALA A 80 17.14 -1.73 -13.86
CA ALA A 80 17.79 -0.56 -13.29
C ALA A 80 16.81 0.15 -12.35
N LEU A 81 17.26 0.54 -11.15
CA LEU A 81 16.39 1.21 -10.17
C LEU A 81 15.68 2.42 -10.75
N LEU A 82 16.27 3.11 -11.72
CA LEU A 82 15.68 4.25 -12.41
C LEU A 82 14.41 3.88 -13.19
N ASP A 83 14.34 2.66 -13.73
CA ASP A 83 13.16 2.19 -14.46
C ASP A 83 11.97 1.97 -13.51
N VAL A 84 12.24 1.66 -12.24
CA VAL A 84 11.23 1.55 -11.18
C VAL A 84 10.87 2.93 -10.60
N ILE A 85 11.82 3.85 -10.51
CA ILE A 85 11.61 5.21 -9.99
C ILE A 85 10.73 6.03 -10.94
N THR A 86 11.01 5.98 -12.24
CA THR A 86 10.39 6.87 -13.25
C THR A 86 8.86 6.83 -13.26
N PRO A 87 8.18 5.65 -13.22
CA PRO A 87 6.72 5.61 -13.14
C PRO A 87 6.17 6.21 -11.83
N ILE A 88 6.87 6.04 -10.72
CA ILE A 88 6.47 6.65 -9.43
C ILE A 88 6.56 8.18 -9.50
N GLU A 89 7.66 8.72 -10.04
CA GLU A 89 7.84 10.16 -10.23
C GLU A 89 6.72 10.74 -11.12
N LYS A 90 6.33 10.05 -12.18
CA LYS A 90 5.18 10.47 -13.02
C LYS A 90 3.87 10.56 -12.24
N CYS A 91 3.56 9.57 -11.40
CA CYS A 91 2.38 9.61 -10.54
C CYS A 91 2.46 10.78 -9.54
N ILE A 92 3.63 11.02 -8.94
CA ILE A 92 3.85 12.15 -8.02
C ILE A 92 3.65 13.48 -8.74
N ASP A 93 4.20 13.64 -9.94
CA ASP A 93 4.10 14.87 -10.73
C ASP A 93 2.65 15.17 -11.13
N GLN A 94 1.86 14.15 -11.46
CA GLN A 94 0.46 14.29 -11.86
C GLN A 94 -0.45 14.60 -10.65
N LEU A 95 -0.35 13.81 -9.59
CA LEU A 95 -1.21 13.94 -8.42
C LEU A 95 -0.75 15.04 -7.46
N GLN A 96 0.56 15.30 -7.35
CA GLN A 96 1.14 16.17 -6.31
C GLN A 96 0.68 15.75 -4.89
N PRO A 97 0.91 14.49 -4.47
CA PRO A 97 0.39 13.98 -3.20
C PRO A 97 1.09 14.63 -2.00
N GLN A 98 0.39 14.77 -0.88
CA GLN A 98 0.96 15.15 0.40
C GLN A 98 1.45 13.93 1.20
N VAL A 99 0.80 12.79 1.01
CA VAL A 99 1.12 11.54 1.69
C VAL A 99 1.38 10.45 0.67
N VAL A 100 2.41 9.66 0.90
CA VAL A 100 2.75 8.48 0.10
C VAL A 100 2.80 7.27 1.02
N LEU A 101 2.06 6.23 0.67
CA LEU A 101 2.07 4.92 1.31
C LEU A 101 2.86 3.96 0.41
N THR A 102 3.69 3.09 0.99
CA THR A 102 4.54 2.17 0.24
C THR A 102 4.82 0.90 1.04
N HIS A 103 5.45 -0.07 0.42
CA HIS A 103 5.88 -1.31 1.08
C HIS A 103 6.92 -1.10 2.18
N PHE A 104 7.11 -2.13 2.99
CA PHE A 104 8.17 -2.20 4.00
C PHE A 104 9.54 -2.50 3.37
N MET A 105 10.59 -1.86 3.91
CA MET A 105 11.95 -1.88 3.37
C MET A 105 12.64 -3.26 3.42
N GLU A 106 12.27 -4.11 4.37
CA GLU A 106 12.86 -5.43 4.59
C GLU A 106 11.83 -6.56 4.44
N ASP A 107 10.83 -6.33 3.58
CA ASP A 107 9.81 -7.33 3.24
C ASP A 107 10.44 -8.60 2.63
N ALA A 108 9.80 -9.77 2.80
CA ALA A 108 10.29 -11.02 2.22
C ALA A 108 10.31 -10.96 0.67
N ASN A 109 9.33 -10.26 0.07
CA ASN A 109 9.25 -10.09 -1.38
C ASN A 109 10.25 -9.08 -1.90
N GLN A 110 11.04 -9.45 -2.93
CA GLN A 110 12.06 -8.59 -3.52
C GLN A 110 11.47 -7.37 -4.25
N ASP A 111 10.33 -7.54 -4.91
CA ASP A 111 9.66 -6.42 -5.58
C ASP A 111 9.20 -5.37 -4.58
N HIS A 112 8.68 -5.78 -3.41
CA HIS A 112 8.32 -4.85 -2.33
C HIS A 112 9.52 -4.01 -1.88
N ARG A 113 10.69 -4.64 -1.70
CA ARG A 113 11.93 -3.93 -1.35
C ARG A 113 12.40 -2.98 -2.45
N ALA A 114 12.27 -3.38 -3.72
CA ALA A 114 12.61 -2.54 -4.87
C ALA A 114 11.69 -1.31 -4.94
N VAL A 115 10.37 -1.52 -4.74
CA VAL A 115 9.38 -0.45 -4.69
C VAL A 115 9.66 0.52 -3.54
N PHE A 116 9.96 0.02 -2.34
CA PHE A 116 10.34 0.89 -1.22
C PHE A 116 11.54 1.78 -1.57
N ARG A 117 12.63 1.18 -2.11
CA ARG A 117 13.84 1.91 -2.49
C ARG A 117 13.55 2.97 -3.54
N ALA A 118 12.77 2.62 -4.56
CA ALA A 118 12.36 3.54 -5.63
C ALA A 118 11.50 4.68 -5.06
N THR A 119 10.55 4.38 -4.16
CA THR A 119 9.69 5.37 -3.52
C THR A 119 10.51 6.38 -2.69
N VAL A 120 11.48 5.93 -1.90
CA VAL A 120 12.35 6.81 -1.11
C VAL A 120 13.10 7.80 -2.01
N VAL A 121 13.55 7.35 -3.19
CA VAL A 121 14.23 8.21 -4.16
C VAL A 121 13.24 9.17 -4.82
N ALA A 122 12.10 8.68 -5.31
CA ALA A 122 11.09 9.49 -5.99
C ALA A 122 10.50 10.58 -5.08
N THR A 123 10.43 10.33 -3.78
CA THR A 123 9.88 11.25 -2.77
C THR A 123 10.95 12.11 -2.07
N ARG A 124 12.16 12.23 -2.63
CA ARG A 124 13.23 13.04 -2.01
C ARG A 124 12.73 14.45 -1.70
N PRO A 125 12.98 14.96 -0.48
CA PRO A 125 12.58 16.32 -0.15
C PRO A 125 13.42 17.31 -0.96
N SER A 126 12.76 18.07 -1.82
CA SER A 126 13.32 19.13 -2.61
C SER A 126 12.49 20.40 -2.47
N ALA A 127 13.02 21.55 -2.86
CA ALA A 127 12.24 22.78 -2.87
C ALA A 127 11.03 22.60 -3.80
N GLY A 128 9.83 22.87 -3.27
CA GLY A 128 8.58 22.70 -4.03
C GLY A 128 8.00 21.27 -4.04
N SER A 129 8.64 20.27 -3.40
CA SER A 129 8.03 18.95 -3.26
C SER A 129 6.67 19.03 -2.57
N SER A 130 5.65 18.35 -3.12
CA SER A 130 4.33 18.22 -2.50
C SER A 130 4.33 17.22 -1.35
N VAL A 131 5.19 16.18 -1.41
CA VAL A 131 5.21 15.09 -0.45
C VAL A 131 5.69 15.57 0.93
N ARG A 132 4.82 15.41 1.92
CA ARG A 132 5.08 15.79 3.31
C ARG A 132 5.26 14.58 4.22
N LYS A 133 4.64 13.44 3.89
CA LYS A 133 4.71 12.24 4.71
C LYS A 133 4.90 11.01 3.82
N VAL A 134 5.77 10.11 4.26
CA VAL A 134 5.99 8.78 3.64
C VAL A 134 5.85 7.74 4.75
N LEU A 135 5.00 6.76 4.53
CA LEU A 135 4.70 5.67 5.45
C LEU A 135 4.89 4.33 4.75
N CYS A 136 5.42 3.32 5.47
CA CYS A 136 5.38 1.93 5.01
C CYS A 136 4.23 1.19 5.65
N TYR A 137 3.56 0.33 4.88
CA TYR A 137 2.53 -0.58 5.35
C TYR A 137 3.05 -2.03 5.46
N GLU A 138 2.31 -2.84 6.23
CA GLU A 138 2.49 -4.29 6.32
C GLU A 138 1.68 -4.98 5.21
N THR A 139 2.29 -5.92 4.49
CA THR A 139 1.61 -6.74 3.48
C THR A 139 1.49 -8.17 3.98
N ALA A 140 0.24 -8.63 4.22
CA ALA A 140 -0.03 -9.98 4.69
C ALA A 140 0.51 -11.05 3.71
N SER A 141 1.05 -12.13 4.24
CA SER A 141 1.75 -13.21 3.53
C SER A 141 3.07 -12.79 2.88
N SER A 142 3.68 -11.74 3.39
CA SER A 142 4.97 -11.26 2.90
C SER A 142 5.78 -10.61 4.02
N THR A 143 5.30 -9.54 4.64
CA THR A 143 6.04 -8.79 5.66
C THR A 143 6.34 -9.64 6.88
N GLU A 144 5.38 -10.44 7.38
CA GLU A 144 5.55 -11.32 8.54
C GLU A 144 6.47 -12.52 8.28
N TRP A 145 6.73 -12.84 7.01
CA TRP A 145 7.65 -13.93 6.63
C TRP A 145 9.10 -13.46 6.47
N ALA A 146 9.34 -12.16 6.56
CA ALA A 146 10.70 -11.64 6.58
C ALA A 146 11.46 -12.15 7.82
N PRO A 147 12.77 -12.46 7.71
CA PRO A 147 13.55 -12.93 8.85
C PRO A 147 13.58 -11.89 9.97
N PRO A 148 13.26 -12.27 11.25
CA PRO A 148 13.12 -11.31 12.34
C PRO A 148 14.48 -10.96 12.97
N PHE A 149 15.43 -10.48 12.18
CA PHE A 149 16.72 -9.99 12.68
C PHE A 149 16.62 -8.56 13.22
N PRO A 150 17.51 -8.12 14.12
CA PRO A 150 17.55 -6.74 14.56
C PRO A 150 17.68 -5.76 13.38
N GLY A 151 16.73 -4.83 13.27
CA GLY A 151 16.66 -3.84 12.19
C GLY A 151 15.85 -4.24 10.95
N THR A 152 15.40 -5.51 10.87
CA THR A 152 14.60 -5.99 9.73
C THR A 152 13.13 -6.30 10.10
N VAL A 153 12.74 -6.01 11.33
CA VAL A 153 11.37 -6.27 11.81
C VAL A 153 10.47 -5.08 11.47
N PHE A 154 9.28 -5.35 10.96
CA PHE A 154 8.23 -4.35 10.85
C PHE A 154 7.77 -3.94 12.27
N ALA A 155 8.12 -2.73 12.67
CA ALA A 155 7.83 -2.18 13.99
C ALA A 155 6.98 -0.91 13.86
N PRO A 156 5.65 -1.04 13.72
CA PRO A 156 4.76 0.09 13.43
C PRO A 156 4.75 1.10 14.57
N ASN A 157 4.70 2.38 14.21
CA ASN A 157 4.64 3.53 15.12
C ASN A 157 3.55 4.54 14.74
N VAL A 158 2.78 4.24 13.68
CA VAL A 158 1.59 4.96 13.28
C VAL A 158 0.46 3.95 13.10
N PHE A 159 -0.70 4.21 13.70
CA PHE A 159 -1.87 3.34 13.64
C PHE A 159 -3.05 4.16 13.17
N VAL A 160 -3.67 3.74 12.07
CA VAL A 160 -4.84 4.40 11.51
C VAL A 160 -6.08 3.61 11.89
N ASP A 161 -7.07 4.27 12.48
CA ASP A 161 -8.36 3.66 12.81
C ASP A 161 -9.10 3.25 11.54
N ILE A 162 -9.39 1.97 11.43
CA ILE A 162 -10.20 1.39 10.36
C ILE A 162 -11.42 0.65 10.89
N GLY A 163 -11.84 0.92 12.14
CA GLY A 163 -12.97 0.23 12.77
C GLY A 163 -14.25 0.31 11.94
N SER A 164 -14.51 1.45 11.32
CA SER A 164 -15.67 1.66 10.43
C SER A 164 -15.45 1.15 8.99
N THR A 165 -14.21 1.06 8.52
CA THR A 165 -13.86 0.73 7.13
C THR A 165 -13.26 -0.67 6.96
N LEU A 166 -13.06 -1.43 8.04
CA LEU A 166 -12.62 -2.81 7.97
C LEU A 166 -13.55 -3.69 7.11
N PRO A 167 -14.90 -3.60 7.21
CA PRO A 167 -15.77 -4.33 6.30
C PRO A 167 -15.53 -3.98 4.83
N THR A 168 -15.36 -2.69 4.51
CA THR A 168 -15.08 -2.22 3.15
C THR A 168 -13.75 -2.77 2.61
N LYS A 169 -12.71 -2.82 3.45
CA LYS A 169 -11.43 -3.47 3.10
C LYS A 169 -11.64 -4.95 2.75
N LEU A 170 -12.39 -5.69 3.57
CA LEU A 170 -12.65 -7.11 3.33
C LEU A 170 -13.52 -7.32 2.08
N ASP A 171 -14.46 -6.42 1.80
CA ASP A 171 -15.26 -6.45 0.57
C ASP A 171 -14.39 -6.19 -0.67
N ALA A 172 -13.46 -5.25 -0.61
CA ALA A 172 -12.49 -5.02 -1.68
C ALA A 172 -11.60 -6.25 -1.93
N MET A 173 -11.17 -6.97 -0.87
CA MET A 173 -10.42 -8.21 -1.03
C MET A 173 -11.23 -9.33 -1.70
N ARG A 174 -12.57 -9.33 -1.60
CA ARG A 174 -13.42 -10.31 -2.31
C ARG A 174 -13.33 -10.18 -3.83
N GLU A 175 -12.99 -9.00 -4.35
CA GLU A 175 -12.82 -8.81 -5.78
C GLU A 175 -11.64 -9.63 -6.36
N TYR A 176 -10.74 -10.11 -5.49
CA TYR A 176 -9.61 -10.98 -5.83
C TYR A 176 -9.87 -12.49 -5.63
N GLU A 177 -11.03 -12.91 -5.10
CA GLU A 177 -11.34 -14.33 -4.87
C GLU A 177 -11.41 -15.16 -6.16
N ASN A 178 -11.92 -14.56 -7.23
CA ASN A 178 -12.20 -15.25 -8.49
C ASN A 178 -11.00 -15.22 -9.45
N THR A 179 -9.83 -14.80 -9.00
CA THR A 179 -8.62 -14.82 -9.82
C THR A 179 -8.03 -16.22 -9.84
N HIS A 180 -7.64 -16.69 -11.01
CA HIS A 180 -6.89 -17.94 -11.15
C HIS A 180 -5.51 -17.90 -10.49
N SER A 181 -5.09 -16.72 -10.01
CA SER A 181 -3.83 -16.48 -9.30
C SER A 181 -3.88 -16.87 -7.82
N GLY A 182 -5.08 -17.10 -7.24
CA GLY A 182 -5.21 -17.60 -5.87
C GLY A 182 -4.76 -16.58 -4.81
N GLU A 183 -5.17 -15.31 -4.93
CA GLU A 183 -4.78 -14.25 -3.99
C GLU A 183 -5.42 -14.43 -2.61
N MET A 184 -6.64 -14.96 -2.54
CA MET A 184 -7.32 -15.27 -1.29
C MET A 184 -7.26 -16.76 -0.97
N HIS A 185 -7.08 -17.08 0.29
CA HIS A 185 -6.91 -18.44 0.78
C HIS A 185 -7.80 -18.72 1.99
N ALA A 186 -8.01 -20.00 2.30
CA ALA A 186 -8.67 -20.39 3.54
C ALA A 186 -7.71 -20.23 4.74
N PHE A 187 -8.29 -19.92 5.92
CA PHE A 187 -7.52 -19.96 7.18
C PHE A 187 -6.83 -21.34 7.36
N PRO A 188 -5.57 -21.39 7.84
CA PRO A 188 -4.81 -20.35 8.56
C PRO A 188 -3.88 -19.46 7.71
N HIS A 189 -4.08 -19.40 6.40
CA HIS A 189 -3.24 -18.55 5.56
C HIS A 189 -3.40 -17.04 5.94
N PRO A 190 -2.32 -16.22 5.94
CA PRO A 190 -2.41 -14.78 6.26
C PRO A 190 -3.36 -13.96 5.38
N ARG A 191 -3.60 -14.40 4.14
CA ARG A 191 -4.58 -13.80 3.22
C ARG A 191 -5.98 -14.41 3.34
N SER A 192 -6.34 -15.04 4.47
CA SER A 192 -7.73 -15.37 4.76
C SER A 192 -8.45 -14.18 5.37
N TYR A 193 -9.77 -14.10 5.22
CA TYR A 193 -10.56 -13.03 5.85
C TYR A 193 -10.41 -13.02 7.36
N GLU A 194 -10.40 -14.20 7.96
CA GLU A 194 -10.21 -14.39 9.41
C GLU A 194 -8.86 -13.84 9.88
N ALA A 195 -7.78 -14.08 9.11
CA ALA A 195 -6.46 -13.58 9.45
C ALA A 195 -6.37 -12.06 9.27
N LEU A 196 -6.89 -11.51 8.17
CA LEU A 196 -6.90 -10.07 7.91
C LEU A 196 -7.68 -9.31 8.98
N GLU A 197 -8.85 -9.85 9.39
CA GLU A 197 -9.63 -9.27 10.48
C GLU A 197 -8.89 -9.36 11.83
N ALA A 198 -8.24 -10.51 12.10
CA ALA A 198 -7.46 -10.69 13.33
C ALA A 198 -6.26 -9.73 13.40
N TYR A 199 -5.54 -9.51 12.29
CA TYR A 199 -4.44 -8.54 12.22
C TYR A 199 -4.93 -7.12 12.52
N ALA A 200 -6.02 -6.69 11.87
CA ALA A 200 -6.59 -5.36 12.10
C ALA A 200 -7.02 -5.17 13.56
N LYS A 201 -7.69 -6.16 14.16
CA LYS A 201 -8.09 -6.13 15.57
C LYS A 201 -6.90 -6.16 16.53
N ARG A 202 -5.84 -6.93 16.22
CA ARG A 202 -4.61 -6.96 17.02
C ARG A 202 -3.95 -5.58 17.08
N HIS A 203 -3.81 -4.92 15.91
CA HIS A 203 -3.23 -3.58 15.83
C HIS A 203 -4.14 -2.52 16.48
N GLY A 204 -5.46 -2.69 16.36
CA GLY A 204 -6.44 -1.89 17.08
C GLY A 204 -6.28 -2.02 18.60
N ALA A 205 -6.24 -3.23 19.12
CA ALA A 205 -6.04 -3.47 20.56
C ALA A 205 -4.71 -2.89 21.07
N ALA A 206 -3.65 -2.94 20.27
CA ALA A 206 -2.35 -2.38 20.63
C ALA A 206 -2.34 -0.84 20.66
N SER A 207 -3.31 -0.18 20.02
CA SER A 207 -3.40 1.28 19.91
C SER A 207 -4.67 1.87 20.55
N GLY A 208 -5.49 1.05 21.22
CA GLY A 208 -6.73 1.51 21.88
C GLY A 208 -7.89 1.76 20.90
N LEU A 209 -7.88 1.12 19.74
CA LEU A 209 -8.89 1.22 18.69
C LEU A 209 -9.61 -0.13 18.50
N LEU A 210 -10.76 -0.14 17.82
CA LEU A 210 -11.46 -1.38 17.50
C LEU A 210 -10.72 -2.21 16.44
N ALA A 211 -10.20 -1.55 15.44
CA ALA A 211 -9.36 -2.11 14.41
C ALA A 211 -8.42 -1.01 13.86
N ALA A 212 -7.21 -1.36 13.49
CA ALA A 212 -6.26 -0.41 12.93
C ALA A 212 -5.39 -1.04 11.83
N GLU A 213 -4.98 -0.22 10.89
CA GLU A 213 -3.87 -0.53 9.99
C GLU A 213 -2.57 0.08 10.54
N PRO A 214 -1.51 -0.75 10.61
CA PRO A 214 -0.22 -0.33 11.15
C PRO A 214 0.67 0.25 10.05
N PHE A 215 1.39 1.32 10.36
CA PHE A 215 2.39 1.91 9.48
C PHE A 215 3.68 2.21 10.22
N MET A 216 4.79 2.23 9.48
CA MET A 216 6.03 2.81 9.95
C MET A 216 6.26 4.16 9.28
N LEU A 217 6.50 5.20 10.07
CA LEU A 217 6.88 6.51 9.56
C LEU A 217 8.31 6.47 9.01
N VAL A 218 8.43 6.65 7.69
CA VAL A 218 9.72 6.79 7.01
C VAL A 218 10.22 8.22 7.11
N ARG A 219 9.34 9.19 6.81
CA ARG A 219 9.67 10.61 6.85
C ARG A 219 8.42 11.45 6.99
N GLN A 220 8.54 12.52 7.77
CA GLN A 220 7.58 13.63 7.80
C GLN A 220 8.34 14.95 7.72
N VAL A 221 7.85 15.87 6.87
CA VAL A 221 8.38 17.23 6.72
C VAL A 221 7.29 18.20 7.07
N SER A 222 7.56 19.08 8.04
CA SER A 222 6.65 20.16 8.46
C SER A 222 7.31 21.49 8.19
N ALA A 223 6.70 22.36 7.39
CA ALA A 223 7.19 23.70 7.13
C ALA A 223 6.59 24.70 8.12
N ARG A 224 7.36 25.79 8.45
CA ARG A 224 6.82 26.88 9.28
C ARG A 224 5.68 27.57 8.53
N GLY A 225 4.54 27.78 9.19
CA GLY A 225 3.37 28.50 8.64
C GLY A 225 2.32 27.59 8.01
N GLU A 226 2.58 26.32 7.84
CA GLU A 226 1.56 25.32 7.51
C GLU A 226 0.82 24.91 8.82
N HIS A 227 0.16 25.90 9.45
CA HIS A 227 -0.68 25.65 10.62
C HIS A 227 -2.10 25.39 10.14
N GLY A 228 -2.55 24.17 10.29
CA GLY A 228 -3.98 23.92 10.29
C GLY A 228 -4.48 22.63 9.71
N ASP A 229 -3.87 22.09 8.70
CA ASP A 229 -4.36 20.81 8.19
C ASP A 229 -3.47 19.70 8.75
N GLY A 230 -3.84 19.24 9.94
CA GLY A 230 -3.18 18.10 10.54
C GLY A 230 -3.13 16.97 9.51
N LEU A 231 -1.91 16.68 9.02
CA LEU A 231 -1.60 15.42 8.35
C LEU A 231 -1.70 14.30 9.40
N CYS A 232 -2.86 14.22 10.08
CA CYS A 232 -3.27 13.10 10.88
C CYS A 232 -3.80 12.04 9.90
N LEU A 233 -2.94 11.09 9.52
CA LEU A 233 -3.41 9.76 9.23
C LEU A 233 -3.61 9.08 10.53
#